data_e2032629eb7683a80956819489b450b9
#
_entry.id   e2032629eb7683a80956819489b450b9
#
_cell.length_a   1.000
_cell.length_b   1.000
_cell.length_c   1.000
_cell.angle_alpha   90.00
_cell.angle_beta   90.00
_cell.angle_gamma   90.00
#
_symmetry.space_group_name_H-M   'P 1'
#
loop_
_entity.id
_entity.type
_entity.pdbx_description
1 polymer ?
#
loop_
_entity_poly.entity_id
_entity_poly.type
_entity_poly.pdbx_seq_one_letter_code
_entity_poly.pdbx_strand_id
1 'polypeptide(L)'
;KGLDLYTYTNVTGVRLDGEKRVQGVDTDKGFIPCGKVVNACGVWSPEIGRMAGLEIPVEPRKGVILVSAPSFKFCNQKVQEFGYMISKFSNHECKRDPELEKYEVSFVIEPTDANNVLIGSSRNFAGYDISTEMEIIHVIAKRAIRFYPILKDLNCIRTYAGLRPFLADHLPLITQVDEVPGYYIATGHEGDGISMAPTTGRLISELIAGE
;
A
#
# COMPACT_ATOMS: atom_id res chain seq x y z
N LYS A 1 -4.04 17.80 -18.78
CA LYS A 1 -4.59 19.12 -19.11
C LYS A 1 -5.64 19.46 -18.07
N GLY A 2 -5.52 20.64 -17.42
CA GLY A 2 -6.47 21.08 -16.39
C GLY A 2 -6.26 20.46 -14.99
N LEU A 3 -5.05 19.97 -14.69
CA LEU A 3 -4.65 19.50 -13.38
C LEU A 3 -3.69 20.51 -12.74
N ASP A 4 -4.02 20.99 -11.54
CA ASP A 4 -3.13 21.75 -10.70
C ASP A 4 -2.51 20.81 -9.66
N LEU A 5 -1.17 20.80 -9.57
CA LEU A 5 -0.43 19.96 -8.64
C LEU A 5 0.21 20.81 -7.53
N TYR A 6 -0.20 20.56 -6.31
CA TYR A 6 0.32 21.22 -5.11
C TYR A 6 1.24 20.27 -4.34
N THR A 7 2.53 20.29 -4.64
CA THR A 7 3.53 19.51 -3.92
C THR A 7 3.90 20.17 -2.59
N TYR A 8 4.38 19.38 -1.62
CA TYR A 8 4.75 19.86 -0.28
C TYR A 8 3.63 20.68 0.38
N THR A 9 2.39 20.19 0.25
CA THR A 9 1.19 20.84 0.76
C THR A 9 0.41 19.82 1.57
N ASN A 10 0.34 20.01 2.88
CA ASN A 10 -0.36 19.10 3.78
C ASN A 10 -1.81 19.56 3.95
N VAL A 11 -2.75 18.62 3.81
CA VAL A 11 -4.15 18.82 4.18
C VAL A 11 -4.24 18.78 5.71
N THR A 12 -4.82 19.83 6.30
CA THR A 12 -4.97 19.98 7.75
C THR A 12 -6.44 19.97 8.19
N GLY A 13 -7.39 19.99 7.25
CA GLY A 13 -8.81 19.91 7.52
C GLY A 13 -9.64 19.70 6.27
N VAL A 14 -10.84 19.17 6.45
CA VAL A 14 -11.89 19.14 5.42
C VAL A 14 -13.00 20.06 5.90
N ARG A 15 -13.29 21.09 5.09
CA ARG A 15 -14.31 22.06 5.45
C ARG A 15 -15.67 21.64 4.93
N LEU A 16 -16.65 21.58 5.84
CA LEU A 16 -18.03 21.19 5.58
C LEU A 16 -18.97 22.35 5.90
N ASP A 17 -20.11 22.41 5.24
CA ASP A 17 -21.20 23.32 5.58
C ASP A 17 -22.15 22.76 6.67
N GLY A 18 -23.23 23.48 6.97
CA GLY A 18 -24.23 23.08 7.97
C GLY A 18 -25.00 21.79 7.62
N GLU A 19 -24.97 21.37 6.36
CA GLU A 19 -25.56 20.12 5.87
C GLU A 19 -24.50 19.02 5.66
N LYS A 20 -23.29 19.19 6.19
CA LYS A 20 -22.11 18.34 6.04
C LYS A 20 -21.62 18.19 4.60
N ARG A 21 -21.96 19.10 3.68
CA ARG A 21 -21.44 19.07 2.31
C ARG A 21 -20.03 19.63 2.25
N VAL A 22 -19.19 19.02 1.44
CA VAL A 22 -17.81 19.49 1.20
C VAL A 22 -17.80 20.89 0.62
N GLN A 23 -17.01 21.79 1.23
CA GLN A 23 -16.76 23.16 0.77
C GLN A 23 -15.31 23.35 0.31
N GLY A 24 -14.43 22.45 0.70
CA GLY A 24 -13.00 22.50 0.35
C GLY A 24 -12.11 21.83 1.38
N VAL A 25 -10.82 22.01 1.19
CA VAL A 25 -9.79 21.50 2.12
C VAL A 25 -8.94 22.65 2.65
N ASP A 26 -8.66 22.64 3.95
CA ASP A 26 -7.66 23.48 4.57
C ASP A 26 -6.30 22.82 4.43
N THR A 27 -5.29 23.60 4.09
CA THR A 27 -3.91 23.15 3.96
C THR A 27 -2.97 24.04 4.76
N ASP A 28 -1.74 23.59 4.97
CA ASP A 28 -0.66 24.42 5.58
C ASP A 28 -0.28 25.65 4.74
N LYS A 29 -0.82 25.77 3.50
CA LYS A 29 -0.61 26.90 2.58
C LYS A 29 -1.88 27.72 2.32
N GLY A 30 -2.99 27.38 2.96
CA GLY A 30 -4.25 28.07 2.80
C GLY A 30 -5.40 27.16 2.39
N PHE A 31 -6.56 27.76 2.23
CA PHE A 31 -7.79 27.06 1.87
C PHE A 31 -7.91 26.85 0.35
N ILE A 32 -8.26 25.64 -0.06
CA ILE A 32 -8.57 25.30 -1.45
C ILE A 32 -10.07 25.01 -1.55
N PRO A 33 -10.87 25.89 -2.17
CA PRO A 33 -12.30 25.68 -2.32
C PRO A 33 -12.58 24.57 -3.34
N CYS A 34 -13.44 23.62 -2.99
CA CYS A 34 -13.92 22.58 -3.90
C CYS A 34 -15.23 21.98 -3.38
N GLY A 35 -16.11 21.54 -4.27
CA GLY A 35 -17.35 20.87 -3.91
C GLY A 35 -17.21 19.35 -3.76
N LYS A 36 -16.08 18.78 -4.14
CA LYS A 36 -15.82 17.33 -4.07
C LYS A 36 -14.37 17.07 -3.65
N VAL A 37 -14.17 16.10 -2.75
CA VAL A 37 -12.88 15.65 -2.25
C VAL A 37 -12.77 14.14 -2.47
N VAL A 38 -11.66 13.70 -3.04
CA VAL A 38 -11.31 12.27 -3.13
C VAL A 38 -10.16 11.98 -2.17
N ASN A 39 -10.43 11.21 -1.15
CA ASN A 39 -9.40 10.73 -0.22
C ASN A 39 -8.72 9.49 -0.83
N ALA A 40 -7.56 9.70 -1.45
CA ALA A 40 -6.70 8.67 -2.02
C ALA A 40 -5.38 8.55 -1.25
N CYS A 41 -5.39 8.77 0.07
CA CYS A 41 -4.21 8.92 0.91
C CYS A 41 -3.64 7.59 1.42
N GLY A 42 -4.04 6.44 0.87
CA GLY A 42 -3.49 5.13 1.24
C GLY A 42 -3.63 4.86 2.73
N VAL A 43 -2.52 4.57 3.40
CA VAL A 43 -2.52 4.28 4.86
C VAL A 43 -2.87 5.49 5.73
N TRP A 44 -2.80 6.71 5.19
CA TRP A 44 -3.20 7.95 5.90
C TRP A 44 -4.66 8.33 5.66
N SER A 45 -5.40 7.52 4.87
CA SER A 45 -6.83 7.77 4.65
C SER A 45 -7.66 7.90 5.93
N PRO A 46 -7.39 7.15 7.01
CA PRO A 46 -8.09 7.33 8.28
C PRO A 46 -7.90 8.73 8.90
N GLU A 47 -6.71 9.31 8.77
CA GLU A 47 -6.41 10.66 9.31
C GLU A 47 -7.23 11.73 8.57
N ILE A 48 -7.25 11.65 7.25
CA ILE A 48 -8.05 12.56 6.42
C ILE A 48 -9.55 12.32 6.61
N GLY A 49 -9.97 11.06 6.80
CA GLY A 49 -11.36 10.73 7.12
C GLY A 49 -11.83 11.39 8.41
N ARG A 50 -11.03 11.32 9.49
CA ARG A 50 -11.36 11.95 10.77
C ARG A 50 -11.54 13.47 10.66
N MET A 51 -10.85 14.13 9.73
CA MET A 51 -11.05 15.57 9.45
C MET A 51 -12.45 15.90 8.90
N ALA A 52 -13.12 14.90 8.32
CA ALA A 52 -14.51 14.99 7.86
C ALA A 52 -15.51 14.29 8.80
N GLY A 53 -15.05 13.83 9.98
CA GLY A 53 -15.88 13.09 10.94
C GLY A 53 -16.16 11.65 10.56
N LEU A 54 -15.31 11.05 9.71
CA LEU A 54 -15.46 9.69 9.20
C LEU A 54 -14.41 8.73 9.79
N GLU A 55 -14.82 7.50 10.08
CA GLU A 55 -13.94 6.40 10.45
C GLU A 55 -13.69 5.50 9.23
N ILE A 56 -12.45 5.47 8.75
CA ILE A 56 -12.04 4.64 7.62
C ILE A 56 -11.17 3.50 8.17
N PRO A 57 -11.58 2.21 8.04
CA PRO A 57 -10.95 1.08 8.72
C PRO A 57 -9.69 0.57 8.00
N VAL A 58 -8.85 1.45 7.51
CA VAL A 58 -7.57 1.10 6.89
C VAL A 58 -6.49 1.00 7.95
N GLU A 59 -5.75 -0.11 7.92
CA GLU A 59 -4.60 -0.35 8.79
C GLU A 59 -3.29 -0.40 7.98
N PRO A 60 -2.20 0.22 8.48
CA PRO A 60 -0.89 0.09 7.86
C PRO A 60 -0.33 -1.32 8.01
N ARG A 61 -0.09 -2.01 6.90
CA ARG A 61 0.53 -3.34 6.88
C ARG A 61 1.93 -3.26 6.27
N LYS A 62 2.94 -3.37 7.12
CA LYS A 62 4.35 -3.22 6.77
C LYS A 62 4.86 -4.36 5.90
N GLY A 63 5.63 -4.03 4.88
CA GLY A 63 6.34 -4.99 4.05
C GLY A 63 7.79 -4.58 3.85
N VAL A 64 8.72 -5.46 4.23
CA VAL A 64 10.16 -5.26 4.07
C VAL A 64 10.63 -5.85 2.75
N ILE A 65 11.48 -5.13 2.04
CA ILE A 65 12.10 -5.51 0.77
C ILE A 65 13.62 -5.40 0.89
N LEU A 66 14.31 -6.41 0.35
CA LEU A 66 15.75 -6.41 0.16
C LEU A 66 16.06 -6.13 -1.31
N VAL A 67 17.11 -5.36 -1.55
CA VAL A 67 17.63 -5.07 -2.90
C VAL A 67 19.02 -5.69 -3.04
N SER A 68 19.19 -6.57 -4.02
CA SER A 68 20.50 -7.15 -4.31
C SER A 68 21.44 -6.16 -4.99
N ALA A 69 22.74 -6.40 -4.92
CA ALA A 69 23.68 -5.82 -5.87
C ALA A 69 23.32 -6.23 -7.30
N PRO A 70 23.67 -5.44 -8.32
CA PRO A 70 23.52 -5.85 -9.71
C PRO A 70 24.31 -7.14 -9.98
N SER A 71 23.71 -8.04 -10.77
CA SER A 71 24.32 -9.32 -11.14
C SER A 71 23.99 -9.68 -12.60
N PHE A 72 24.46 -10.84 -13.06
CA PHE A 72 23.97 -11.37 -14.34
C PHE A 72 22.47 -11.71 -14.22
N LYS A 73 21.78 -11.66 -15.34
CA LYS A 73 20.33 -11.86 -15.40
C LYS A 73 19.99 -13.34 -15.21
N PHE A 74 19.54 -13.71 -14.01
CA PHE A 74 19.09 -15.06 -13.67
C PHE A 74 17.57 -15.15 -13.42
N CYS A 75 16.90 -14.00 -13.34
CA CYS A 75 15.46 -13.89 -13.18
C CYS A 75 14.92 -12.92 -14.24
N ASN A 76 13.94 -13.36 -15.05
CA ASN A 76 13.43 -12.58 -16.18
C ASN A 76 12.07 -11.95 -15.91
N GLN A 77 11.38 -12.39 -14.86
CA GLN A 77 10.03 -11.95 -14.53
C GLN A 77 9.81 -12.04 -13.03
N LYS A 78 8.79 -11.37 -12.54
CA LYS A 78 8.35 -11.50 -11.15
C LYS A 78 7.93 -12.95 -10.88
N VAL A 79 8.48 -13.52 -9.81
CA VAL A 79 8.12 -14.85 -9.32
C VAL A 79 7.71 -14.74 -7.86
N GLN A 80 6.63 -15.41 -7.50
CA GLN A 80 6.17 -15.48 -6.12
C GLN A 80 5.81 -16.92 -5.75
N GLU A 81 6.04 -17.29 -4.49
CA GLU A 81 5.62 -18.60 -4.01
C GLU A 81 4.10 -18.69 -3.91
N PHE A 82 3.55 -19.87 -4.16
CA PHE A 82 2.11 -20.08 -4.07
C PHE A 82 1.55 -19.84 -2.65
N GLY A 83 2.34 -20.10 -1.62
CA GLY A 83 2.00 -19.78 -0.23
C GLY A 83 1.65 -18.30 0.01
N TYR A 84 2.14 -17.38 -0.83
CA TYR A 84 1.75 -15.98 -0.83
C TYR A 84 0.25 -15.80 -1.12
N MET A 85 -0.27 -16.51 -2.13
CA MET A 85 -1.68 -16.47 -2.51
C MET A 85 -2.57 -17.09 -1.45
N ILE A 86 -2.15 -18.24 -0.90
CA ILE A 86 -2.88 -18.91 0.18
C ILE A 86 -3.03 -17.99 1.39
N SER A 87 -1.95 -17.34 1.84
CA SER A 87 -2.00 -16.43 2.99
C SER A 87 -2.81 -15.17 2.75
N LYS A 88 -3.01 -14.78 1.49
CA LYS A 88 -3.79 -13.57 1.14
C LYS A 88 -5.29 -13.87 1.00
N PHE A 89 -5.67 -15.05 0.50
CA PHE A 89 -7.04 -15.33 0.07
C PHE A 89 -7.67 -16.58 0.69
N SER A 90 -6.95 -17.31 1.54
CA SER A 90 -7.44 -18.56 2.11
C SER A 90 -7.52 -18.48 3.64
N ASN A 91 -8.67 -18.89 4.17
CA ASN A 91 -8.85 -19.11 5.62
C ASN A 91 -8.27 -20.47 6.09
N HIS A 92 -7.55 -21.19 5.22
CA HIS A 92 -6.95 -22.47 5.58
C HIS A 92 -5.63 -22.26 6.32
N GLU A 93 -5.56 -22.76 7.54
CA GLU A 93 -4.33 -22.89 8.31
C GLU A 93 -3.37 -23.85 7.60
N CYS A 94 -2.44 -23.30 6.85
CA CYS A 94 -1.31 -24.06 6.35
C CYS A 94 -0.20 -23.97 7.39
N LYS A 95 0.20 -25.12 7.97
CA LYS A 95 1.32 -25.16 8.94
C LYS A 95 2.58 -24.60 8.27
N ARG A 96 3.02 -23.44 8.71
CA ARG A 96 4.24 -22.77 8.26
C ARG A 96 5.33 -22.92 9.30
N ASP A 97 6.56 -22.67 8.88
CA ASP A 97 7.67 -22.45 9.79
C ASP A 97 7.33 -21.28 10.72
N PRO A 98 7.45 -21.41 12.05
CA PRO A 98 7.11 -20.34 13.00
C PRO A 98 7.80 -19.00 12.73
N GLU A 99 9.04 -19.02 12.23
CA GLU A 99 9.75 -17.79 11.83
C GLU A 99 9.06 -17.08 10.65
N LEU A 100 8.52 -17.85 9.69
CA LEU A 100 7.78 -17.30 8.55
C LEU A 100 6.41 -16.78 8.96
N GLU A 101 5.77 -17.44 9.92
CA GLU A 101 4.45 -17.08 10.45
C GLU A 101 4.50 -15.76 11.24
N LYS A 102 5.51 -15.62 12.12
CA LYS A 102 5.69 -14.43 12.96
C LYS A 102 5.65 -13.10 12.18
N TYR A 103 6.22 -13.07 10.99
CA TYR A 103 6.31 -11.88 10.14
C TYR A 103 5.51 -12.00 8.84
N GLU A 104 4.72 -13.07 8.70
CA GLU A 104 4.00 -13.42 7.48
C GLU A 104 4.89 -13.34 6.22
N VAL A 105 6.11 -13.87 6.33
CA VAL A 105 7.07 -13.85 5.22
C VAL A 105 6.66 -14.83 4.14
N SER A 106 6.60 -14.34 2.92
CA SER A 106 6.42 -15.14 1.71
C SER A 106 7.41 -14.69 0.64
N PHE A 107 7.92 -15.65 -0.13
CA PHE A 107 8.92 -15.34 -1.16
C PHE A 107 8.30 -14.64 -2.36
N VAL A 108 8.88 -13.51 -2.72
CA VAL A 108 8.66 -12.81 -3.98
C VAL A 108 10.00 -12.30 -4.47
N ILE A 109 10.29 -12.48 -5.74
CA ILE A 109 11.46 -11.87 -6.41
C ILE A 109 11.01 -11.13 -7.66
N GLU A 110 11.54 -9.94 -7.86
CA GLU A 110 11.22 -9.08 -8.99
C GLU A 110 12.51 -8.49 -9.57
N PRO A 111 12.85 -8.76 -10.84
CA PRO A 111 14.02 -8.19 -11.50
C PRO A 111 13.77 -6.73 -11.85
N THR A 112 14.85 -5.94 -11.89
CA THR A 112 14.84 -4.55 -12.36
C THR A 112 15.67 -4.40 -13.64
N ASP A 113 15.49 -3.32 -14.36
CA ASP A 113 16.27 -2.99 -15.56
C ASP A 113 17.75 -2.72 -15.23
N ALA A 114 18.07 -2.40 -13.98
CA ALA A 114 19.44 -2.21 -13.49
C ALA A 114 20.15 -3.52 -13.10
N ASN A 115 19.57 -4.68 -13.42
CA ASN A 115 20.05 -6.01 -13.05
C ASN A 115 20.14 -6.28 -11.54
N ASN A 116 19.44 -5.50 -10.71
CA ASN A 116 19.16 -5.85 -9.32
C ASN A 116 17.95 -6.78 -9.27
N VAL A 117 17.75 -7.45 -8.14
CA VAL A 117 16.48 -8.07 -7.81
C VAL A 117 15.95 -7.49 -6.51
N LEU A 118 14.64 -7.25 -6.49
CA LEU A 118 13.88 -6.92 -5.29
C LEU A 118 13.38 -8.23 -4.70
N ILE A 119 13.67 -8.46 -3.42
CA ILE A 119 13.33 -9.70 -2.73
C ILE A 119 12.42 -9.34 -1.54
N GLY A 120 11.28 -9.93 -1.48
CA GLY A 120 10.29 -9.71 -0.42
C GLY A 120 9.52 -10.97 -0.07
N SER A 121 8.57 -10.78 0.77
CA SER A 121 8.29 -9.67 1.63
C SER A 121 7.64 -10.15 2.91
N SER A 122 7.72 -9.32 3.95
CA SER A 122 6.93 -9.50 5.16
C SER A 122 5.54 -8.84 5.04
N ARG A 123 4.64 -9.11 6.01
CA ARG A 123 3.30 -8.54 6.08
C ARG A 123 2.84 -8.39 7.53
N ASN A 124 3.61 -7.71 8.35
CA ASN A 124 3.29 -7.54 9.76
C ASN A 124 2.61 -6.19 10.02
N PHE A 125 1.78 -6.15 11.06
CA PHE A 125 1.20 -4.92 11.56
C PHE A 125 2.17 -4.28 12.56
N ALA A 126 2.67 -3.10 12.22
CA ALA A 126 3.63 -2.34 13.03
C ALA A 126 3.28 -0.84 13.08
N GLY A 127 2.00 -0.51 12.87
CA GLY A 127 1.56 0.88 12.73
C GLY A 127 2.30 1.58 11.59
N TYR A 128 2.75 2.80 11.84
CA TYR A 128 3.48 3.60 10.84
C TYR A 128 5.01 3.38 10.88
N ASP A 129 5.50 2.37 11.60
CA ASP A 129 6.93 2.05 11.64
C ASP A 129 7.39 1.48 10.29
N ILE A 130 8.40 2.14 9.69
CA ILE A 130 9.05 1.73 8.44
C ILE A 130 10.50 1.27 8.65
N SER A 131 10.90 0.99 9.89
CA SER A 131 12.21 0.39 10.18
C SER A 131 12.36 -0.99 9.55
N THR A 132 13.58 -1.38 9.28
CA THR A 132 13.91 -2.72 8.74
C THR A 132 14.74 -3.49 9.76
N GLU A 133 14.08 -4.36 10.52
CA GLU A 133 14.74 -5.15 11.56
C GLU A 133 15.56 -6.29 10.94
N MET A 134 16.75 -6.52 11.49
CA MET A 134 17.67 -7.56 11.01
C MET A 134 17.06 -8.97 11.05
N GLU A 135 16.18 -9.24 12.02
CA GLU A 135 15.49 -10.51 12.11
C GLU A 135 14.58 -10.77 10.90
N ILE A 136 13.80 -9.78 10.50
CA ILE A 136 12.91 -9.88 9.30
C ILE A 136 13.74 -10.03 8.03
N ILE A 137 14.84 -9.26 7.91
CA ILE A 137 15.76 -9.32 6.77
C ILE A 137 16.34 -10.73 6.65
N HIS A 138 16.79 -11.32 7.78
CA HIS A 138 17.33 -12.67 7.81
C HIS A 138 16.30 -13.72 7.37
N VAL A 139 15.08 -13.65 7.86
CA VAL A 139 14.01 -14.58 7.51
C VAL A 139 13.66 -14.50 6.01
N ILE A 140 13.57 -13.27 5.46
CA ILE A 140 13.33 -13.08 4.02
C ILE A 140 14.48 -13.66 3.19
N ALA A 141 15.73 -13.35 3.55
CA ALA A 141 16.92 -13.84 2.84
C ALA A 141 17.01 -15.38 2.88
N LYS A 142 16.83 -15.98 4.05
CA LYS A 142 16.81 -17.44 4.23
C LYS A 142 15.73 -18.09 3.37
N ARG A 143 14.53 -17.48 3.31
CA ARG A 143 13.45 -17.98 2.46
C ARG A 143 13.78 -17.86 0.99
N ALA A 144 14.34 -16.74 0.54
CA ALA A 144 14.71 -16.48 -0.83
C ALA A 144 15.77 -17.46 -1.36
N ILE A 145 16.82 -17.72 -0.59
CA ILE A 145 17.90 -18.66 -0.94
C ILE A 145 17.37 -20.07 -1.16
N ARG A 146 16.29 -20.46 -0.47
CA ARG A 146 15.66 -21.78 -0.69
C ARG A 146 15.08 -21.92 -2.10
N PHE A 147 14.55 -20.83 -2.71
CA PHE A 147 14.00 -20.83 -4.06
C PHE A 147 15.05 -20.54 -5.14
N TYR A 148 15.99 -19.65 -4.82
CA TYR A 148 17.07 -19.24 -5.70
C TYR A 148 18.41 -19.32 -4.97
N PRO A 149 19.09 -20.50 -4.96
CA PRO A 149 20.34 -20.70 -4.22
C PRO A 149 21.46 -19.72 -4.59
N ILE A 150 21.45 -19.16 -5.79
CA ILE A 150 22.40 -18.14 -6.26
C ILE A 150 22.39 -16.88 -5.39
N LEU A 151 21.27 -16.59 -4.72
CA LEU A 151 21.12 -15.39 -3.87
C LEU A 151 22.06 -15.40 -2.65
N LYS A 152 22.55 -16.58 -2.24
CA LYS A 152 23.53 -16.67 -1.13
C LYS A 152 24.86 -15.96 -1.45
N ASP A 153 25.20 -15.84 -2.73
CA ASP A 153 26.45 -15.28 -3.22
C ASP A 153 26.30 -13.80 -3.63
N LEU A 154 25.10 -13.23 -3.50
CA LEU A 154 24.81 -11.84 -3.81
C LEU A 154 24.77 -10.97 -2.56
N ASN A 155 25.37 -9.79 -2.65
CA ASN A 155 25.28 -8.79 -1.60
C ASN A 155 23.90 -8.10 -1.60
N CYS A 156 23.36 -7.86 -0.43
CA CYS A 156 22.24 -6.94 -0.24
C CYS A 156 22.79 -5.52 -0.10
N ILE A 157 22.41 -4.62 -0.99
CA ILE A 157 22.90 -3.23 -0.99
C ILE A 157 21.93 -2.25 -0.32
N ARG A 158 20.68 -2.65 -0.14
CA ARG A 158 19.67 -1.83 0.48
C ARG A 158 18.54 -2.67 1.03
N THR A 159 17.97 -2.21 2.14
CA THR A 159 16.67 -2.66 2.64
C THR A 159 15.75 -1.45 2.80
N TYR A 160 14.46 -1.64 2.60
CA TYR A 160 13.45 -0.64 2.89
C TYR A 160 12.12 -1.29 3.23
N ALA A 161 11.26 -0.55 3.90
CA ALA A 161 9.90 -0.96 4.19
C ALA A 161 8.89 0.02 3.58
N GLY A 162 7.74 -0.51 3.21
CA GLY A 162 6.58 0.26 2.80
C GLY A 162 5.35 -0.17 3.59
N LEU A 163 4.38 0.73 3.68
CA LEU A 163 3.10 0.49 4.35
C LEU A 163 2.01 0.28 3.30
N ARG A 164 1.34 -0.86 3.37
CA ARG A 164 0.20 -1.17 2.50
C ARG A 164 -1.08 -0.77 3.21
N PRO A 165 -2.02 -0.10 2.54
CA PRO A 165 -3.34 0.18 3.09
C PRO A 165 -4.16 -1.11 3.12
N PHE A 166 -4.20 -1.76 4.28
CA PHE A 166 -4.89 -3.03 4.50
C PHE A 166 -6.33 -2.79 4.92
N LEU A 167 -7.24 -3.62 4.40
CA LEU A 167 -8.62 -3.76 4.85
C LEU A 167 -8.91 -5.23 5.17
N ALA A 168 -9.70 -5.48 6.19
CA ALA A 168 -9.93 -6.82 6.71
C ALA A 168 -10.63 -7.77 5.72
N ASP A 169 -11.38 -7.22 4.75
CA ASP A 169 -12.04 -7.97 3.67
C ASP A 169 -11.15 -8.15 2.43
N HIS A 170 -9.93 -7.59 2.43
CA HIS A 170 -8.99 -7.60 1.31
C HIS A 170 -9.51 -6.93 0.02
N LEU A 171 -10.56 -6.11 0.11
CA LEU A 171 -11.12 -5.40 -1.03
C LEU A 171 -10.78 -3.90 -0.95
N PRO A 172 -10.48 -3.25 -2.09
CA PRO A 172 -10.28 -1.81 -2.09
C PRO A 172 -11.60 -1.08 -1.80
N LEU A 173 -11.52 -0.06 -0.97
CA LEU A 173 -12.64 0.82 -0.64
C LEU A 173 -12.70 1.95 -1.68
N ILE A 174 -13.64 1.84 -2.62
CA ILE A 174 -13.89 2.81 -3.69
C ILE A 174 -15.36 3.19 -3.60
N THR A 175 -15.67 4.36 -3.03
CA THR A 175 -17.07 4.73 -2.74
C THR A 175 -17.25 6.24 -2.61
N GLN A 176 -18.49 6.67 -2.79
CA GLN A 176 -18.99 7.93 -2.27
C GLN A 176 -19.44 7.72 -0.82
N VAL A 177 -19.30 8.73 0.01
CA VAL A 177 -19.75 8.71 1.41
C VAL A 177 -21.06 9.49 1.53
N ASP A 178 -22.15 8.78 1.79
CA ASP A 178 -23.49 9.39 1.83
C ASP A 178 -23.67 10.37 3.00
N GLU A 179 -23.00 10.12 4.14
CA GLU A 179 -23.04 10.97 5.33
C GLU A 179 -22.31 12.31 5.15
N VAL A 180 -21.45 12.41 4.14
CA VAL A 180 -20.69 13.62 3.79
C VAL A 180 -20.77 13.85 2.28
N PRO A 181 -21.83 14.50 1.79
CA PRO A 181 -22.01 14.73 0.36
C PRO A 181 -20.82 15.47 -0.27
N GLY A 182 -20.29 14.89 -1.35
CA GLY A 182 -19.09 15.39 -2.02
C GLY A 182 -17.79 14.77 -1.52
N TYR A 183 -17.84 13.84 -0.54
CA TYR A 183 -16.65 13.12 -0.09
C TYR A 183 -16.59 11.72 -0.71
N TYR A 184 -15.46 11.38 -1.29
CA TYR A 184 -15.18 10.10 -1.95
C TYR A 184 -13.95 9.45 -1.34
N ILE A 185 -13.90 8.12 -1.36
CA ILE A 185 -12.76 7.35 -0.83
C ILE A 185 -12.24 6.44 -1.94
N ALA A 186 -10.90 6.37 -2.09
CA ALA A 186 -10.20 5.48 -3.00
C ALA A 186 -8.93 4.94 -2.33
N THR A 187 -9.05 3.89 -1.54
CA THR A 187 -7.96 3.34 -0.71
C THR A 187 -8.09 1.83 -0.52
N GLY A 188 -7.22 1.20 0.27
CA GLY A 188 -7.35 -0.20 0.65
C GLY A 188 -6.83 -1.21 -0.38
N HIS A 189 -6.05 -0.79 -1.37
CA HIS A 189 -5.57 -1.65 -2.46
C HIS A 189 -4.42 -2.59 -2.07
N GLU A 190 -3.97 -2.56 -0.83
CA GLU A 190 -2.78 -3.29 -0.36
C GLU A 190 -1.56 -3.10 -1.28
N GLY A 191 -1.00 -4.22 -1.81
CA GLY A 191 0.16 -4.19 -2.72
C GLY A 191 -0.18 -4.00 -4.20
N ASP A 192 -1.46 -3.94 -4.56
CA ASP A 192 -1.92 -3.98 -5.96
C ASP A 192 -2.35 -2.60 -6.49
N GLY A 193 -2.22 -1.55 -5.66
CA GLY A 193 -2.74 -0.20 -5.96
C GLY A 193 -2.20 0.43 -7.23
N ILE A 194 -0.93 0.19 -7.58
CA ILE A 194 -0.33 0.74 -8.80
C ILE A 194 -1.01 0.16 -10.05
N SER A 195 -1.20 -1.15 -10.10
CA SER A 195 -1.84 -1.82 -11.24
C SER A 195 -3.35 -1.54 -11.31
N MET A 196 -3.99 -1.28 -10.18
CA MET A 196 -5.42 -0.96 -10.10
C MET A 196 -5.74 0.53 -10.28
N ALA A 197 -4.74 1.41 -10.23
CA ALA A 197 -4.95 2.86 -10.27
C ALA A 197 -5.78 3.35 -11.47
N PRO A 198 -5.59 2.86 -12.72
CA PRO A 198 -6.41 3.31 -13.85
C PRO A 198 -7.90 2.95 -13.69
N THR A 199 -8.19 1.74 -13.23
CA THR A 199 -9.57 1.29 -12.98
C THR A 199 -10.19 2.05 -11.81
N THR A 200 -9.44 2.26 -10.74
CA THR A 200 -9.89 3.06 -9.59
C THR A 200 -10.25 4.49 -10.01
N GLY A 201 -9.37 5.12 -10.80
CA GLY A 201 -9.61 6.47 -11.31
C GLY A 201 -10.87 6.55 -12.17
N ARG A 202 -11.11 5.54 -13.00
CA ARG A 202 -12.34 5.43 -13.80
C ARG A 202 -13.57 5.33 -12.92
N LEU A 203 -13.61 4.38 -11.97
CA LEU A 203 -14.74 4.18 -11.05
C LEU A 203 -15.05 5.44 -10.24
N ILE A 204 -14.03 6.11 -9.71
CA ILE A 204 -14.23 7.39 -8.99
C ILE A 204 -14.78 8.47 -9.91
N SER A 205 -14.34 8.54 -11.17
CA SER A 205 -14.87 9.54 -12.12
C SER A 205 -16.34 9.28 -12.45
N GLU A 206 -16.75 8.03 -12.63
CA GLU A 206 -18.14 7.61 -12.84
C GLU A 206 -19.01 7.96 -11.61
N LEU A 207 -18.55 7.62 -10.39
CA LEU A 207 -19.23 8.02 -9.15
C LEU A 207 -19.37 9.54 -9.00
N ILE A 208 -18.36 10.31 -9.39
CA ILE A 208 -18.39 11.77 -9.36
C ILE A 208 -19.38 12.35 -10.40
N ALA A 209 -19.48 11.71 -11.57
CA ALA A 209 -20.40 12.10 -12.63
C ALA A 209 -21.86 11.71 -12.34
N GLY A 210 -22.10 10.75 -11.46
CA GLY A 210 -23.43 10.19 -11.16
C GLY A 210 -23.85 9.14 -12.18
N GLU A 211 -22.88 8.44 -12.77
CA GLU A 211 -23.05 7.37 -13.76
C GLU A 211 -22.99 5.96 -13.12
#